data_f5c4292339c29742801b18d10c9e25b6
#
_entry.id   f5c4292339c29742801b18d10c9e25b6
#
_cell.length_a   1.000
_cell.length_b   1.000
_cell.length_c   1.000
_cell.angle_alpha   90.00
_cell.angle_beta   90.00
_cell.angle_gamma   90.00
#
_symmetry.space_group_name_H-M   'P 1'
#
loop_
_entity.id
_entity.type
_entity.pdbx_description
1 polymer ?
#
loop_
_entity_poly.entity_id
_entity_poly.type
_entity_poly.pdbx_seq_one_letter_code
_entity_poly.pdbx_strand_id
1 'polypeptide(L)'
;MKRVTLIALFFFTFYSFGQKMYTVDYESRADVKVFVVDYESRADLCVYKVDYESRVGNNEGKWFFVDYESRADKKIYFVDYESRADLKIFFVDYESRAGWKNTSKKHLLY
;
A
#
# COMPACT_ATOMS: atom_id res chain seq x y z
N MET A 1 -10.35 30.38 33.23
CA MET A 1 -10.24 29.99 32.79
C MET A 1 -9.97 29.34 32.07
N LYS A 2 -9.59 29.05 31.74
CA LYS A 2 -9.29 28.40 31.14
C LYS A 2 -9.15 27.84 30.25
N ARG A 3 -8.78 27.45 29.87
CA ARG A 3 -8.60 26.85 29.10
C ARG A 3 -8.13 26.30 28.46
N VAL A 4 -7.68 25.83 28.35
CA VAL A 4 -7.22 25.16 27.75
C VAL A 4 -7.12 24.49 27.02
N THR A 5 -7.01 24.08 26.87
CA THR A 5 -6.87 23.32 26.20
C THR A 5 -6.66 22.91 25.21
N LEU A 6 -6.39 22.63 24.83
CA LEU A 6 -6.31 22.12 23.88
C LEU A 6 -5.75 21.68 23.18
N ILE A 7 -5.35 21.29 23.17
CA ILE A 7 -4.80 20.83 22.54
C ILE A 7 -4.56 19.87 22.07
N ALA A 8 -4.25 19.31 22.24
CA ALA A 8 -4.03 18.34 21.84
C ALA A 8 -4.27 17.98 20.80
N LEU A 9 -4.50 17.93 20.43
CA LEU A 9 -4.89 17.57 19.55
C LEU A 9 -4.29 17.41 18.57
N PHE A 10 -3.64 17.41 18.29
CA PHE A 10 -3.23 17.21 17.29
C PHE A 10 -2.51 16.36 16.99
N PHE A 11 -2.14 15.85 17.24
CA PHE A 11 -1.52 15.06 16.89
C PHE A 11 -1.73 14.15 16.29
N PHE A 12 -2.06 13.50 16.30
CA PHE A 12 -2.41 12.57 15.72
C PHE A 12 -2.28 12.62 14.43
N THR A 13 -2.05 13.18 13.97
CA THR A 13 -2.12 13.39 12.75
C THR A 13 -1.09 12.90 11.90
N PHE A 14 -0.31 12.04 12.34
CA PHE A 14 0.69 11.67 11.61
C PHE A 14 0.72 10.32 11.32
N TYR A 15 -0.27 9.79 10.70
CA TYR A 15 -0.17 8.54 10.27
C TYR A 15 0.36 8.61 8.94
N SER A 16 1.48 8.09 8.75
CA SER A 16 1.89 7.85 7.49
C SER A 16 1.18 6.66 7.08
N PHE A 17 0.40 6.71 6.16
CA PHE A 17 -0.15 5.57 5.58
C PHE A 17 0.87 5.07 4.62
N GLY A 18 1.99 4.74 5.15
CA GLY A 18 3.07 4.29 4.35
C GLY A 18 2.77 2.99 3.70
N GLN A 19 3.60 2.64 2.75
CA GLN A 19 3.35 1.47 1.95
C GLN A 19 4.49 0.49 2.16
N LYS A 20 4.72 0.14 3.41
CA LYS A 20 5.69 -0.90 3.73
C LYS A 20 4.93 -2.21 3.67
N MET A 21 5.31 -3.08 2.76
CA MET A 21 4.59 -4.30 2.46
C MET A 21 5.38 -5.52 2.88
N TYR A 22 4.70 -6.50 3.46
CA TYR A 22 5.30 -7.78 3.76
C TYR A 22 4.50 -8.87 3.03
N THR A 23 5.19 -9.74 2.31
CA THR A 23 4.54 -10.80 1.55
C THR A 23 4.42 -12.03 2.45
N VAL A 24 3.19 -12.45 2.69
CA VAL A 24 2.93 -13.64 3.52
C VAL A 24 2.83 -14.88 2.64
N ASP A 25 3.08 -16.05 3.25
CA ASP A 25 3.08 -17.32 2.54
C ASP A 25 1.71 -17.96 2.44
N TYR A 26 0.76 -17.49 3.22
CA TYR A 26 -0.58 -18.07 3.25
C TYR A 26 -1.63 -17.01 3.07
N GLU A 27 -2.58 -17.30 2.23
CA GLU A 27 -3.65 -16.35 1.91
C GLU A 27 -4.40 -15.88 3.16
N SER A 28 -4.59 -16.79 4.11
CA SER A 28 -5.35 -16.47 5.33
C SER A 28 -4.69 -15.43 6.21
N ARG A 29 -3.42 -15.14 5.96
CA ARG A 29 -2.69 -14.15 6.77
C ARG A 29 -2.62 -12.78 6.13
N ALA A 30 -3.14 -12.65 4.92
CA ALA A 30 -3.00 -11.40 4.18
C ALA A 30 -4.07 -10.39 4.54
N ASP A 31 -3.69 -9.13 4.55
CA ASP A 31 -4.65 -8.04 4.63
C ASP A 31 -5.27 -7.81 3.25
N VAL A 32 -4.48 -8.00 2.20
CA VAL A 32 -4.91 -7.74 0.82
C VAL A 32 -4.37 -8.84 -0.09
N LYS A 33 -5.24 -9.40 -0.92
CA LYS A 33 -4.83 -10.38 -1.93
C LYS A 33 -4.59 -9.62 -3.24
N VAL A 34 -3.43 -9.82 -3.81
CA VAL A 34 -2.92 -9.02 -4.92
C VAL A 34 -2.66 -9.89 -6.14
N PHE A 35 -3.11 -9.45 -7.30
CA PHE A 35 -2.79 -10.11 -8.57
C PHE A 35 -2.00 -9.15 -9.45
N VAL A 36 -0.88 -9.62 -10.01
CA VAL A 36 -0.04 -8.80 -10.88
C VAL A 36 -0.53 -8.99 -12.31
N VAL A 37 -1.00 -7.91 -12.93
CA VAL A 37 -1.50 -7.98 -14.30
C VAL A 37 -0.38 -7.73 -15.28
N ASP A 38 -0.56 -8.18 -16.53
CA ASP A 38 0.45 -8.06 -17.59
C ASP A 38 0.41 -6.72 -18.29
N TYR A 39 -0.68 -5.98 -18.17
CA TYR A 39 -0.84 -4.72 -18.89
C TYR A 39 -1.31 -3.64 -17.91
N GLU A 40 -0.71 -2.48 -18.04
CA GLU A 40 -1.03 -1.36 -17.17
C GLU A 40 -2.52 -1.01 -17.21
N SER A 41 -3.14 -1.13 -18.37
CA SER A 41 -4.55 -0.76 -18.53
C SER A 41 -5.49 -1.61 -17.67
N ARG A 42 -5.02 -2.75 -17.19
CA ARG A 42 -5.85 -3.64 -16.39
C ARG A 42 -5.63 -3.48 -14.89
N ALA A 43 -4.71 -2.63 -14.49
CA ALA A 43 -4.37 -2.48 -13.08
C ALA A 43 -5.31 -1.53 -12.36
N ASP A 44 -5.53 -1.80 -11.09
CA ASP A 44 -6.17 -0.85 -10.19
C ASP A 44 -5.12 0.16 -9.71
N LEU A 45 -3.89 -0.29 -9.56
CA LEU A 45 -2.80 0.52 -9.02
C LEU A 45 -1.51 0.20 -9.76
N CYS A 46 -0.80 1.23 -10.18
CA CYS A 46 0.53 1.07 -10.72
C CYS A 46 1.51 1.23 -9.58
N VAL A 47 2.37 0.24 -9.38
CA VAL A 47 3.27 0.16 -8.24
C VAL A 47 4.71 0.34 -8.66
N TYR A 48 5.42 1.25 -7.99
CA TYR A 48 6.85 1.39 -8.16
C TYR A 48 7.52 0.92 -6.87
N LYS A 49 8.48 0.00 -6.99
CA LYS A 49 9.19 -0.51 -5.83
C LYS A 49 10.30 0.47 -5.49
N VAL A 50 10.23 1.04 -4.30
CA VAL A 50 11.29 1.97 -3.87
C VAL A 50 12.37 1.19 -3.13
N ASP A 51 13.59 1.71 -3.14
CA ASP A 51 14.72 1.06 -2.53
C ASP A 51 14.91 1.43 -1.07
N TYR A 52 14.26 2.48 -0.64
CA TYR A 52 14.42 2.98 0.73
C TYR A 52 13.07 3.23 1.35
N GLU A 53 12.95 2.86 2.61
CA GLU A 53 11.70 3.02 3.34
C GLU A 53 11.21 4.47 3.34
N SER A 54 12.12 5.41 3.38
CA SER A 54 11.76 6.83 3.42
C SER A 54 11.09 7.33 2.16
N ARG A 55 11.09 6.52 1.08
CA ARG A 55 10.54 6.94 -0.20
C ARG A 55 9.10 6.51 -0.44
N VAL A 56 8.48 5.83 0.52
CA VAL A 56 7.13 5.29 0.28
C VAL A 56 6.02 6.33 0.15
N GLY A 57 6.18 7.49 0.74
CA GLY A 57 5.15 8.52 0.64
C GLY A 57 3.83 8.09 1.23
N ASN A 58 2.77 8.68 0.72
CA ASN A 58 1.43 8.30 1.14
C ASN A 58 0.93 7.18 0.24
N ASN A 59 -0.32 6.84 0.27
CA ASN A 59 -0.88 5.73 -0.49
C ASN A 59 -0.96 6.06 -1.99
N GLU A 60 0.19 6.07 -2.66
CA GLU A 60 0.31 6.48 -4.06
C GLU A 60 1.04 5.46 -4.93
N GLY A 61 1.17 4.24 -4.45
CA GLY A 61 1.77 3.18 -5.25
C GLY A 61 3.27 3.02 -5.12
N LYS A 62 3.89 3.70 -4.17
CA LYS A 62 5.32 3.52 -3.93
C LYS A 62 5.47 2.55 -2.78
N TRP A 63 5.90 1.34 -3.07
CA TRP A 63 5.96 0.27 -2.10
C TRP A 63 7.39 -0.08 -1.73
N PHE A 64 7.63 -0.24 -0.43
CA PHE A 64 8.88 -0.77 0.07
C PHE A 64 8.59 -2.13 0.70
N PHE A 65 9.28 -3.17 0.26
CA PHE A 65 9.07 -4.51 0.76
C PHE A 65 9.99 -4.73 1.96
N VAL A 66 9.39 -5.07 3.10
CA VAL A 66 10.16 -5.29 4.32
C VAL A 66 10.40 -6.76 4.52
N ASP A 67 11.45 -7.10 5.30
CA ASP A 67 11.83 -8.47 5.55
C ASP A 67 11.14 -9.09 6.75
N TYR A 68 10.52 -8.26 7.57
CA TYR A 68 9.87 -8.74 8.80
C TYR A 68 8.45 -8.25 8.85
N GLU A 69 7.56 -9.16 9.20
CA GLU A 69 6.13 -8.84 9.27
C GLU A 69 5.85 -7.68 10.21
N SER A 70 6.57 -7.61 11.32
CA SER A 70 6.34 -6.57 12.33
C SER A 70 6.60 -5.16 11.83
N ARG A 71 7.29 -5.02 10.69
CA ARG A 71 7.60 -3.72 10.13
C ARG A 71 6.65 -3.30 9.03
N ALA A 72 5.72 -4.14 8.65
CA ALA A 72 4.85 -3.87 7.52
C ALA A 72 3.66 -3.01 7.89
N ASP A 73 3.23 -2.18 6.98
CA ASP A 73 1.96 -1.48 7.10
C ASP A 73 0.83 -2.39 6.64
N LYS A 74 1.10 -3.23 5.63
CA LYS A 74 0.13 -4.18 5.11
C LYS A 74 0.79 -5.50 4.79
N LYS A 75 0.07 -6.58 5.03
CA LYS A 75 0.52 -7.92 4.65
C LYS A 75 -0.22 -8.29 3.38
N ILE A 76 0.52 -8.69 2.37
CA ILE A 76 -0.08 -9.02 1.07
C ILE A 76 0.22 -10.46 0.70
N TYR A 77 -0.68 -11.04 -0.07
CA TYR A 77 -0.50 -12.38 -0.62
C TYR A 77 -0.74 -12.29 -2.13
N PHE A 78 0.22 -12.76 -2.91
CA PHE A 78 0.10 -12.75 -4.36
C PHE A 78 -0.68 -13.98 -4.79
N VAL A 79 -1.84 -13.76 -5.42
CA VAL A 79 -2.68 -14.85 -5.89
C VAL A 79 -2.34 -15.18 -7.33
N ASP A 80 -2.65 -16.43 -7.74
CA ASP A 80 -2.35 -16.90 -9.07
C ASP A 80 -3.45 -16.59 -10.08
N TYR A 81 -4.62 -16.22 -9.62
CA TYR A 81 -5.75 -15.98 -10.50
C TYR A 81 -6.36 -14.64 -10.20
N GLU A 82 -6.64 -13.89 -11.26
CA GLU A 82 -7.19 -12.54 -11.12
C GLU A 82 -8.51 -12.53 -10.33
N SER A 83 -9.32 -13.56 -10.52
CA SER A 83 -10.64 -13.62 -9.86
C SER A 83 -10.55 -13.71 -8.34
N ARG A 84 -9.37 -14.04 -7.81
CA ARG A 84 -9.20 -14.17 -6.37
C ARG A 84 -8.60 -12.92 -5.72
N ALA A 85 -8.26 -11.93 -6.52
CA ALA A 85 -7.58 -10.75 -6.00
C ALA A 85 -8.52 -9.72 -5.46
N ASP A 86 -8.08 -9.03 -4.40
CA ASP A 86 -8.76 -7.84 -3.93
C ASP A 86 -8.25 -6.64 -4.74
N LEU A 87 -7.00 -6.70 -5.19
CA LEU A 87 -6.34 -5.58 -5.84
C LEU A 87 -5.50 -6.08 -7.01
N LYS A 88 -5.63 -5.45 -8.17
CA LYS A 88 -4.83 -5.77 -9.34
C LYS A 88 -3.76 -4.70 -9.49
N ILE A 89 -2.51 -5.10 -9.58
CA ILE A 89 -1.41 -4.15 -9.70
C ILE A 89 -0.58 -4.41 -10.94
N PHE A 90 0.10 -3.37 -11.39
CA PHE A 90 1.06 -3.45 -12.47
C PHE A 90 2.34 -2.76 -11.98
N PHE A 91 3.48 -3.44 -12.05
CA PHE A 91 4.73 -2.85 -11.63
C PHE A 91 5.27 -1.95 -12.73
N VAL A 92 5.59 -0.72 -12.37
CA VAL A 92 6.14 0.25 -13.32
C VAL A 92 7.63 0.46 -13.02
N ASP A 93 8.37 0.90 -14.05
CA ASP A 93 9.80 1.08 -13.95
C ASP A 93 10.22 2.48 -13.51
N TYR A 94 9.28 3.40 -13.51
CA TYR A 94 9.59 4.79 -13.16
C TYR A 94 8.66 5.26 -12.07
N GLU A 95 9.22 5.95 -11.09
CA GLU A 95 8.45 6.45 -9.95
C GLU A 95 7.29 7.34 -10.39
N SER A 96 7.51 8.14 -11.42
CA SER A 96 6.49 9.07 -11.91
C SER A 96 5.25 8.37 -12.47
N ARG A 97 5.36 7.08 -12.75
CA ARG A 97 4.24 6.33 -13.30
C ARG A 97 3.42 5.59 -12.24
N ALA A 98 3.84 5.65 -10.98
CA ALA A 98 3.11 5.01 -9.89
C ALA A 98 1.82 5.80 -9.61
N GLY A 99 0.79 5.08 -9.21
CA GLY A 99 -0.43 5.76 -8.81
C GLY A 99 -1.67 4.93 -9.07
N TRP A 100 -2.76 5.40 -8.50
CA TRP A 100 -4.04 4.71 -8.59
C TRP A 100 -4.71 4.97 -9.93
N LYS A 101 -5.20 3.90 -10.54
CA LYS A 101 -6.06 3.99 -11.70
C LYS A 101 -7.52 3.80 -11.29
N ASN A 102 -7.76 2.99 -10.28
CA ASN A 102 -9.11 2.76 -9.78
C ASN A 102 -9.14 3.22 -8.32
N THR A 103 -9.52 4.46 -8.11
CA THR A 103 -9.49 5.04 -6.77
C THR A 103 -10.51 4.42 -5.82
N SER A 104 -11.47 3.69 -6.33
CA SER A 104 -12.45 3.02 -5.47
C SER A 104 -11.82 1.92 -4.64
N LYS A 105 -10.61 1.47 -5.02
CA LYS A 105 -9.90 0.43 -4.29
C LYS A 105 -8.87 1.00 -3.31
N LYS A 106 -8.73 2.31 -3.28
CA LYS A 106 -7.67 2.95 -2.50
C LYS A 106 -7.79 2.64 -1.01
N HIS A 107 -8.99 2.43 -0.52
CA HIS A 107 -9.24 2.14 0.88
C HIS A 107 -8.58 0.83 1.34
N LEU A 108 -8.27 -0.06 0.43
CA LEU A 108 -7.67 -1.34 0.80
C LEU A 108 -6.27 -1.20 1.40
N LEU A 109 -5.61 -0.09 1.11
CA LEU A 109 -4.24 0.13 1.55
C LEU A 109 -4.11 1.25 2.59
N TYR A 110 -5.18 1.64 3.18
CA TYR A 110 -5.12 2.59 4.30
C TYR A 110 -4.96 1.89 5.64
#